data_fcc53baee79915744e4fb9409df88a50
#
_entry.id   fcc53baee79915744e4fb9409df88a50
#
_cell.length_a   1.000
_cell.length_b   1.000
_cell.length_c   1.000
_cell.angle_alpha   90.00
_cell.angle_beta   90.00
_cell.angle_gamma   90.00
#
_symmetry.space_group_name_H-M   'P 1'
#
loop_
_entity.id
_entity.type
_entity.pdbx_description
1 polymer ?
#
loop_
_entity_poly.entity_id
_entity_poly.type
_entity_poly.pdbx_seq_one_letter_code
_entity_poly.pdbx_strand_id
1 'polypeptide(L)'
;MMQTDDRSFLPWSHQLGPVLRGVVTVIAGVLAAVFGTFAHRMGASSNIPYGLVIAFVIIGISAWCARSRLDAVGLALHLIASSGTAWLIASASTGDALTPIGFSGSVPYFTQHAGYIWLVGMILLQLGLLFLPPAWFRIEPKVTVPSASVLYAAGRSQSGKNGRNNHNNEETQQ
;
A
#
# COMPACT_ATOMS: atom_id res chain seq x y z
N MET A 1 9.88 -28.30 -18.73
CA MET A 1 9.45 -26.91 -18.95
C MET A 1 9.44 -26.24 -17.58
N MET A 2 10.50 -25.53 -17.23
CA MET A 2 10.67 -24.93 -15.91
C MET A 2 10.01 -23.55 -15.97
N GLN A 3 8.77 -23.49 -15.49
CA GLN A 3 8.03 -22.23 -15.36
C GLN A 3 8.65 -21.50 -14.17
N THR A 4 9.58 -20.58 -14.45
CA THR A 4 10.11 -19.67 -13.42
C THR A 4 8.94 -18.87 -12.88
N ASP A 5 8.64 -19.07 -11.61
CA ASP A 5 7.55 -18.38 -10.92
C ASP A 5 7.91 -16.87 -10.83
N ASP A 6 7.39 -16.08 -11.76
CA ASP A 6 7.59 -14.62 -11.86
C ASP A 6 7.13 -13.87 -10.59
N ARG A 7 6.49 -14.56 -9.66
CA ARG A 7 5.99 -13.99 -8.40
C ARG A 7 7.09 -13.68 -7.39
N SER A 8 8.28 -14.28 -7.54
CA SER A 8 9.39 -14.10 -6.59
C SER A 8 9.95 -12.68 -6.52
N PHE A 9 9.70 -11.84 -7.53
CA PHE A 9 10.19 -10.45 -7.60
C PHE A 9 9.21 -9.41 -7.05
N LEU A 10 7.99 -9.82 -6.71
CA LEU A 10 6.99 -8.92 -6.13
C LEU A 10 7.14 -8.84 -4.60
N PRO A 11 6.84 -7.70 -3.97
CA PRO A 11 6.77 -7.60 -2.52
C PRO A 11 5.84 -8.67 -1.94
N TRP A 12 6.18 -9.20 -0.76
CA TRP A 12 5.44 -10.32 -0.14
C TRP A 12 3.91 -10.10 -0.10
N SER A 13 3.47 -8.88 0.14
CA SER A 13 2.05 -8.53 0.20
C SER A 13 1.34 -8.62 -1.17
N HIS A 14 2.06 -8.56 -2.28
CA HIS A 14 1.54 -8.73 -3.64
C HIS A 14 1.54 -10.19 -4.10
N GLN A 15 2.23 -11.08 -3.39
CA GLN A 15 2.20 -12.52 -3.63
C GLN A 15 0.97 -13.20 -3.02
N LEU A 16 0.28 -12.51 -2.09
CA LEU A 16 -0.91 -13.00 -1.42
C LEU A 16 -2.13 -12.99 -2.36
N GLY A 17 -3.11 -13.86 -2.07
CA GLY A 17 -4.41 -13.83 -2.73
C GLY A 17 -5.18 -12.52 -2.47
N PRO A 18 -6.17 -12.16 -3.30
CA PRO A 18 -6.87 -10.87 -3.20
C PRO A 18 -7.55 -10.65 -1.86
N VAL A 19 -8.13 -11.71 -1.27
CA VAL A 19 -8.77 -11.64 0.05
C VAL A 19 -7.75 -11.28 1.14
N LEU A 20 -6.60 -11.95 1.14
CA LEU A 20 -5.56 -11.71 2.14
C LEU A 20 -4.91 -10.34 1.99
N ARG A 21 -4.80 -9.82 0.76
CA ARG A 21 -4.41 -8.41 0.51
C ARG A 21 -5.40 -7.45 1.13
N GLY A 22 -6.72 -7.73 1.03
CA GLY A 22 -7.76 -6.96 1.67
C GLY A 22 -7.63 -6.94 3.19
N VAL A 23 -7.44 -8.10 3.81
CA VAL A 23 -7.24 -8.24 5.27
C VAL A 23 -6.01 -7.44 5.73
N VAL A 24 -4.88 -7.58 5.07
CA VAL A 24 -3.66 -6.81 5.37
C VAL A 24 -3.91 -5.31 5.25
N THR A 25 -4.69 -4.88 4.26
CA THR A 25 -5.03 -3.47 4.05
C THR A 25 -5.91 -2.91 5.16
N VAL A 26 -6.91 -3.67 5.62
CA VAL A 26 -7.76 -3.29 6.76
C VAL A 26 -6.96 -3.19 8.05
N ILE A 27 -6.13 -4.19 8.35
CA ILE A 27 -5.26 -4.18 9.54
C ILE A 27 -4.31 -2.96 9.50
N ALA A 28 -3.69 -2.70 8.35
CA ALA A 28 -2.81 -1.54 8.18
C ALA A 28 -3.56 -0.21 8.39
N GLY A 29 -4.81 -0.09 7.93
CA GLY A 29 -5.67 1.07 8.15
C GLY A 29 -5.99 1.29 9.64
N VAL A 30 -6.37 0.21 10.34
CA VAL A 30 -6.62 0.26 11.79
C VAL A 30 -5.37 0.71 12.55
N LEU A 31 -4.22 0.08 12.30
CA LEU A 31 -2.96 0.42 12.97
C LEU A 31 -2.53 1.85 12.67
N ALA A 32 -2.60 2.29 11.40
CA ALA A 32 -2.26 3.66 11.02
C ALA A 32 -3.15 4.70 11.72
N ALA A 33 -4.44 4.40 11.88
CA ALA A 33 -5.37 5.26 12.61
C ALA A 33 -5.04 5.31 14.11
N VAL A 34 -4.76 4.17 14.73
CA VAL A 34 -4.37 4.11 16.15
C VAL A 34 -3.09 4.93 16.40
N PHE A 35 -2.01 4.65 15.67
CA PHE A 35 -0.74 5.38 15.82
C PHE A 35 -0.90 6.87 15.49
N GLY A 36 -1.63 7.21 14.43
CA GLY A 36 -1.91 8.59 14.06
C GLY A 36 -2.71 9.32 15.14
N THR A 37 -3.70 8.65 15.75
CA THR A 37 -4.51 9.22 16.84
C THR A 37 -3.66 9.47 18.10
N PHE A 38 -2.69 8.63 18.41
CA PHE A 38 -1.76 8.92 19.50
C PHE A 38 -0.76 10.04 19.17
N ALA A 39 -0.29 10.09 17.93
CA ALA A 39 0.71 11.06 17.49
C ALA A 39 0.16 12.48 17.28
N HIS A 40 -1.07 12.66 16.79
CA HIS A 40 -1.58 13.95 16.29
C HIS A 40 -1.55 15.10 17.29
N ARG A 41 -1.57 14.82 18.59
CA ARG A 41 -1.53 15.84 19.66
C ARG A 41 -0.13 16.20 20.13
N MET A 42 0.90 15.51 19.67
CA MET A 42 2.27 15.78 20.07
C MET A 42 2.67 17.20 19.63
N GLY A 43 3.13 18.02 20.59
CA GLY A 43 3.53 19.41 20.35
C GLY A 43 2.38 20.42 20.27
N ALA A 44 1.13 20.01 20.35
CA ALA A 44 -0.03 20.91 20.28
C ALA A 44 -0.04 21.95 21.42
N SER A 45 0.39 21.57 22.62
CA SER A 45 0.50 22.46 23.79
C SER A 45 1.54 23.57 23.60
N SER A 46 2.58 23.31 22.82
CA SER A 46 3.62 24.28 22.46
C SER A 46 3.28 25.04 21.16
N ASN A 47 2.07 24.87 20.63
CA ASN A 47 1.61 25.39 19.35
C ASN A 47 2.47 24.98 18.14
N ILE A 48 3.17 23.84 18.22
CA ILE A 48 3.97 23.27 17.15
C ILE A 48 3.33 21.93 16.73
N PRO A 49 2.71 21.84 15.55
CA PRO A 49 1.88 20.70 15.15
C PRO A 49 2.70 19.54 14.56
N TYR A 50 3.91 19.25 15.04
CA TYR A 50 4.73 18.18 14.47
C TYR A 50 4.06 16.80 14.57
N GLY A 51 3.25 16.58 15.61
CA GLY A 51 2.49 15.34 15.76
C GLY A 51 1.43 15.13 14.68
N LEU A 52 0.76 16.22 14.26
CA LEU A 52 -0.15 16.19 13.10
C LEU A 52 0.58 15.80 11.81
N VAL A 53 1.77 16.37 11.59
CA VAL A 53 2.58 16.03 10.41
C VAL A 53 2.95 14.54 10.41
N ILE A 54 3.43 14.03 11.54
CA ILE A 54 3.75 12.60 11.71
C ILE A 54 2.52 11.73 11.46
N ALA A 55 1.37 12.10 12.04
CA ALA A 55 0.12 11.36 11.87
C ALA A 55 -0.31 11.31 10.39
N PHE A 56 -0.22 12.43 9.66
CA PHE A 56 -0.52 12.48 8.24
C PHE A 56 0.47 11.69 7.38
N VAL A 57 1.75 11.68 7.74
CA VAL A 57 2.75 10.85 7.06
C VAL A 57 2.44 9.36 7.25
N ILE A 58 2.13 8.93 8.47
CA ILE A 58 1.76 7.53 8.76
C ILE A 58 0.54 7.10 7.93
N ILE A 59 -0.56 7.88 7.99
CA ILE A 59 -1.78 7.53 7.26
C ILE A 59 -1.58 7.61 5.74
N GLY A 60 -0.81 8.59 5.26
CA GLY A 60 -0.52 8.78 3.85
C GLY A 60 0.29 7.63 3.24
N ILE A 61 1.38 7.22 3.90
CA ILE A 61 2.21 6.07 3.46
C ILE A 61 1.39 4.78 3.51
N SER A 62 0.61 4.56 4.57
CA SER A 62 -0.23 3.37 4.72
C SER A 62 -1.31 3.29 3.62
N ALA A 63 -1.98 4.42 3.34
CA ALA A 63 -2.99 4.53 2.28
C ALA A 63 -2.37 4.37 0.88
N TRP A 64 -1.17 4.91 0.66
CA TRP A 64 -0.41 4.69 -0.58
C TRP A 64 -0.14 3.20 -0.82
N CYS A 65 0.36 2.50 0.21
CA CYS A 65 0.57 1.05 0.14
C CYS A 65 -0.74 0.27 -0.06
N ALA A 66 -1.84 0.70 0.55
CA ALA A 66 -3.17 0.10 0.35
C ALA A 66 -3.60 0.20 -1.12
N ARG A 67 -3.44 1.37 -1.73
CA ARG A 67 -3.76 1.60 -3.15
C ARG A 67 -2.86 0.78 -4.08
N SER A 68 -1.57 0.63 -3.77
CA SER A 68 -0.67 -0.20 -4.59
C SER A 68 -1.01 -1.70 -4.55
N ARG A 69 -1.67 -2.21 -3.47
CA ARG A 69 -2.04 -3.62 -3.34
C ARG A 69 -3.32 -4.00 -4.08
N LEU A 70 -4.36 -3.17 -4.03
CA LEU A 70 -5.71 -3.46 -4.53
C LEU A 70 -6.32 -2.26 -5.28
N ASP A 71 -5.50 -1.32 -5.74
CA ASP A 71 -5.91 -0.11 -6.45
C ASP A 71 -6.97 0.69 -5.65
N ALA A 72 -7.99 1.25 -6.30
CA ALA A 72 -9.04 2.05 -5.66
C ALA A 72 -9.79 1.29 -4.56
N VAL A 73 -10.00 -0.02 -4.73
CA VAL A 73 -10.65 -0.86 -3.70
C VAL A 73 -9.81 -0.95 -2.42
N GLY A 74 -8.48 -1.08 -2.55
CA GLY A 74 -7.58 -1.07 -1.41
C GLY A 74 -7.61 0.25 -0.65
N LEU A 75 -7.64 1.37 -1.37
CA LEU A 75 -7.76 2.69 -0.76
C LEU A 75 -9.11 2.87 -0.04
N ALA A 76 -10.22 2.40 -0.64
CA ALA A 76 -11.54 2.46 -0.01
C ALA A 76 -11.61 1.63 1.28
N LEU A 77 -11.09 0.40 1.26
CA LEU A 77 -11.01 -0.46 2.45
C LEU A 77 -10.18 0.19 3.56
N HIS A 78 -9.04 0.76 3.18
CA HIS A 78 -8.17 1.48 4.12
C HIS A 78 -8.86 2.71 4.70
N LEU A 79 -9.54 3.51 3.87
CA LEU A 79 -10.29 4.70 4.29
C LEU A 79 -11.38 4.34 5.30
N ILE A 80 -12.19 3.30 5.02
CA ILE A 80 -13.25 2.86 5.92
C ILE A 80 -12.67 2.35 7.24
N ALA A 81 -11.63 1.50 7.18
CA ALA A 81 -11.00 0.94 8.36
C ALA A 81 -10.34 2.02 9.23
N SER A 82 -9.57 2.93 8.62
CA SER A 82 -8.85 3.96 9.37
C SER A 82 -9.77 5.04 9.93
N SER A 83 -10.72 5.56 9.13
CA SER A 83 -11.67 6.57 9.63
C SER A 83 -12.64 5.99 10.64
N GLY A 84 -13.15 4.77 10.44
CA GLY A 84 -13.98 4.07 11.42
C GLY A 84 -13.25 3.88 12.75
N THR A 85 -12.00 3.46 12.73
CA THR A 85 -11.17 3.30 13.95
C THR A 85 -10.96 4.64 14.65
N ALA A 86 -10.58 5.69 13.92
CA ALA A 86 -10.36 7.00 14.50
C ALA A 86 -11.65 7.58 15.14
N TRP A 87 -12.80 7.40 14.49
CA TRP A 87 -14.11 7.79 15.02
C TRP A 87 -14.51 6.98 16.24
N LEU A 88 -14.26 5.66 16.26
CA LEU A 88 -14.52 4.82 17.42
C LEU A 88 -13.69 5.29 18.63
N ILE A 89 -12.39 5.58 18.43
CA ILE A 89 -11.54 6.08 19.49
C ILE A 89 -12.03 7.45 19.96
N ALA A 90 -12.42 8.34 19.06
CA ALA A 90 -12.93 9.67 19.40
C ALA A 90 -14.23 9.62 20.18
N SER A 91 -15.15 8.68 19.86
CA SER A 91 -16.45 8.53 20.51
C SER A 91 -16.42 7.71 21.79
N ALA A 92 -15.45 6.81 21.96
CA ALA A 92 -15.33 5.96 23.15
C ALA A 92 -14.83 6.70 24.40
N SER A 93 -14.38 7.95 24.27
CA SER A 93 -13.80 8.72 25.35
C SER A 93 -14.85 9.39 26.22
N THR A 94 -15.21 8.74 27.31
CA THR A 94 -15.98 9.31 28.42
C THR A 94 -15.03 9.99 29.41
N GLY A 95 -14.82 11.30 29.26
CA GLY A 95 -14.13 12.13 30.26
C GLY A 95 -12.67 12.50 30.00
N ASP A 96 -11.86 11.65 29.40
CA ASP A 96 -10.48 11.95 29.04
C ASP A 96 -10.27 11.63 27.54
N ALA A 97 -10.85 12.51 26.70
CA ALA A 97 -10.93 12.27 25.27
C ALA A 97 -9.55 12.27 24.60
N LEU A 98 -9.16 11.15 24.02
CA LEU A 98 -7.96 11.04 23.17
C LEU A 98 -8.01 12.00 21.96
N THR A 99 -9.23 12.41 21.56
CA THR A 99 -9.48 13.45 20.57
C THR A 99 -10.51 14.45 21.09
N PRO A 100 -10.20 15.24 22.12
CA PRO A 100 -11.14 16.24 22.60
C PRO A 100 -11.41 17.26 21.51
N ILE A 101 -12.70 17.52 21.30
CA ILE A 101 -13.22 18.45 20.29
C ILE A 101 -13.82 19.62 21.07
N GLY A 102 -13.22 20.80 20.89
CA GLY A 102 -13.69 22.05 21.48
C GLY A 102 -13.31 22.24 22.95
N PHE A 103 -12.38 23.15 23.18
CA PHE A 103 -12.09 23.69 24.51
C PHE A 103 -12.67 25.11 24.62
N SER A 104 -13.30 25.42 25.74
CA SER A 104 -13.64 26.79 26.11
C SER A 104 -12.51 27.37 26.97
N GLY A 105 -11.77 28.35 26.46
CA GLY A 105 -10.69 29.03 27.18
C GLY A 105 -9.56 29.51 26.25
N SER A 106 -8.62 30.28 26.78
CA SER A 106 -7.42 30.74 26.07
C SER A 106 -6.36 29.65 26.00
N VAL A 107 -6.59 28.64 25.16
CA VAL A 107 -5.63 27.56 24.90
C VAL A 107 -4.99 27.73 23.51
N PRO A 108 -3.77 27.21 23.29
CA PRO A 108 -3.11 27.29 21.98
C PRO A 108 -4.01 26.76 20.84
N TYR A 109 -3.93 27.37 19.68
CA TYR A 109 -4.77 27.06 18.52
C TYR A 109 -4.75 25.57 18.18
N PHE A 110 -3.59 24.93 18.11
CA PHE A 110 -3.47 23.50 17.80
C PHE A 110 -3.99 22.60 18.93
N THR A 111 -3.94 23.02 20.19
CA THR A 111 -4.57 22.27 21.27
C THR A 111 -6.07 22.17 21.09
N GLN A 112 -6.70 23.24 20.61
CA GLN A 112 -8.14 23.30 20.38
C GLN A 112 -8.58 22.59 19.11
N HIS A 113 -7.78 22.66 18.02
CA HIS A 113 -8.21 22.25 16.68
C HIS A 113 -7.55 20.96 16.18
N ALA A 114 -6.51 20.43 16.84
CA ALA A 114 -5.77 19.27 16.35
C ALA A 114 -6.67 18.06 16.08
N GLY A 115 -7.67 17.79 16.93
CA GLY A 115 -8.61 16.69 16.74
C GLY A 115 -9.46 16.82 15.47
N TYR A 116 -9.98 18.02 15.20
CA TYR A 116 -10.73 18.30 13.97
C TYR A 116 -9.84 18.18 12.72
N ILE A 117 -8.66 18.81 12.77
CA ILE A 117 -7.70 18.77 11.67
C ILE A 117 -7.30 17.32 11.39
N TRP A 118 -7.11 16.49 12.43
CA TRP A 118 -6.80 15.09 12.30
C TRP A 118 -7.94 14.32 11.63
N LEU A 119 -9.15 14.35 12.20
CA LEU A 119 -10.30 13.56 11.72
C LEU A 119 -10.73 13.94 10.29
N VAL A 120 -10.79 15.24 9.98
CA VAL A 120 -11.16 15.69 8.64
C VAL A 120 -9.99 15.54 7.68
N GLY A 121 -8.79 15.92 8.10
CA GLY A 121 -7.59 15.89 7.27
C GLY A 121 -7.19 14.49 6.82
N MET A 122 -7.36 13.45 7.67
CA MET A 122 -7.07 12.08 7.28
C MET A 122 -7.99 11.57 6.17
N ILE A 123 -9.26 11.98 6.17
CA ILE A 123 -10.21 11.63 5.11
C ILE A 123 -9.84 12.37 3.83
N LEU A 124 -9.62 13.69 3.91
CA LEU A 124 -9.25 14.51 2.75
C LEU A 124 -7.94 14.06 2.10
N LEU A 125 -6.94 13.69 2.90
CA LEU A 125 -5.67 13.15 2.40
C LEU A 125 -5.88 11.87 1.59
N GLN A 126 -6.69 10.94 2.10
CA GLN A 126 -6.96 9.68 1.42
C GLN A 126 -7.83 9.88 0.16
N LEU A 127 -8.81 10.77 0.21
CA LEU A 127 -9.58 11.16 -0.97
C LEU A 127 -8.68 11.84 -2.01
N GLY A 128 -7.75 12.70 -1.59
CA GLY A 128 -6.76 13.30 -2.47
C GLY A 128 -5.91 12.26 -3.20
N LEU A 129 -5.50 11.18 -2.52
CA LEU A 129 -4.79 10.07 -3.15
C LEU A 129 -5.61 9.39 -4.26
N LEU A 130 -6.95 9.44 -4.22
CA LEU A 130 -7.79 8.87 -5.27
C LEU A 130 -7.65 9.59 -6.62
N PHE A 131 -7.37 10.89 -6.59
CA PHE A 131 -7.18 11.70 -7.80
C PHE A 131 -5.80 11.56 -8.45
N LEU A 132 -4.83 10.91 -7.79
CA LEU A 132 -3.51 10.69 -8.37
C LEU A 132 -3.57 9.64 -9.50
N PRO A 133 -2.71 9.75 -10.52
CA PRO A 133 -2.65 8.78 -11.62
C PRO A 133 -2.40 7.35 -11.13
N PRO A 134 -3.15 6.34 -11.59
CA PRO A 134 -2.94 4.94 -11.20
C PRO A 134 -1.52 4.42 -11.49
N ALA A 135 -0.85 4.99 -12.49
CA ALA A 135 0.53 4.63 -12.85
C ALA A 135 1.54 4.78 -11.71
N TRP A 136 1.31 5.73 -10.78
CA TRP A 136 2.20 5.97 -9.65
C TRP A 136 2.15 4.87 -8.58
N PHE A 137 1.11 4.06 -8.58
CA PHE A 137 0.88 3.02 -7.58
C PHE A 137 1.19 1.61 -8.11
N ARG A 138 1.45 1.48 -9.43
CA ARG A 138 1.76 0.19 -10.04
C ARG A 138 3.19 -0.23 -9.71
N ILE A 139 3.31 -1.45 -9.19
CA ILE A 139 4.60 -2.11 -9.02
C ILE A 139 4.78 -2.99 -10.27
N GLU A 140 5.61 -2.52 -11.20
CA GLU A 140 5.96 -3.33 -12.37
C GLU A 140 6.94 -4.43 -11.94
N PRO A 141 6.67 -5.70 -12.28
CA PRO A 141 7.65 -6.76 -12.08
C PRO A 141 8.88 -6.42 -12.93
N LYS A 142 10.05 -6.46 -12.31
CA LYS A 142 11.32 -6.24 -13.01
C LYS A 142 11.50 -7.36 -14.02
N VAL A 143 11.16 -7.12 -15.27
CA VAL A 143 11.41 -8.05 -16.37
C VAL A 143 12.92 -8.19 -16.50
N THR A 144 13.47 -9.28 -15.99
CA THR A 144 14.85 -9.64 -16.27
C THR A 144 14.89 -10.15 -17.71
N VAL A 145 15.26 -9.27 -18.63
CA VAL A 145 15.52 -9.68 -20.02
C VAL A 145 16.61 -10.77 -19.95
N PRO A 146 16.32 -12.00 -20.45
CA PRO A 146 17.33 -13.03 -20.44
C PRO A 146 18.59 -12.53 -21.14
N SER A 147 19.74 -12.73 -20.52
CA SER A 147 21.01 -12.31 -21.13
C SER A 147 21.15 -12.93 -22.53
N ALA A 148 21.79 -12.19 -23.42
CA ALA A 148 21.99 -12.67 -24.81
C ALA A 148 22.54 -14.11 -24.87
N SER A 149 23.36 -14.49 -23.89
CA SER A 149 23.89 -15.86 -23.74
C SER A 149 22.79 -16.91 -23.56
N VAL A 150 21.71 -16.62 -22.81
CA VAL A 150 20.59 -17.54 -22.60
C VAL A 150 19.74 -17.66 -23.88
N LEU A 151 19.55 -16.56 -24.60
CA LEU A 151 18.84 -16.57 -25.89
C LEU A 151 19.63 -17.35 -26.95
N TYR A 152 20.96 -17.17 -27.01
CA TYR A 152 21.84 -17.94 -27.90
C TYR A 152 21.86 -19.43 -27.55
N ALA A 153 21.87 -19.79 -26.27
CA ALA A 153 21.82 -21.19 -25.82
C ALA A 153 20.48 -21.85 -26.19
N ALA A 154 19.34 -21.14 -26.00
CA ALA A 154 18.01 -21.62 -26.37
C ALA A 154 17.86 -21.81 -27.90
N GLY A 155 18.36 -20.86 -28.71
CA GLY A 155 18.38 -20.96 -30.18
C GLY A 155 19.20 -22.14 -30.68
N ARG A 156 20.36 -22.40 -30.08
CA ARG A 156 21.23 -23.55 -30.45
C ARG A 156 20.57 -24.90 -30.12
N SER A 157 19.85 -24.99 -28.98
CA SER A 157 19.14 -26.20 -28.58
C SER A 157 17.99 -26.54 -29.55
N GLN A 158 17.29 -25.54 -30.07
CA GLN A 158 16.22 -25.75 -31.06
C GLN A 158 16.76 -26.15 -32.43
N SER A 159 17.86 -25.54 -32.86
CA SER A 159 18.52 -25.89 -34.14
C SER A 159 19.03 -27.35 -34.15
N GLY A 160 19.61 -27.83 -33.03
CA GLY A 160 20.06 -29.21 -32.88
C GLY A 160 18.92 -30.22 -32.90
N LYS A 161 17.73 -29.87 -32.37
CA LYS A 161 16.55 -30.74 -32.39
C LYS A 161 15.92 -30.87 -33.80
N ASN A 162 15.90 -29.80 -34.54
CA ASN A 162 15.37 -29.80 -35.93
C ASN A 162 16.29 -30.58 -36.86
N GLY A 163 17.61 -30.50 -36.74
CA GLY A 163 18.57 -31.27 -37.51
C GLY A 163 18.44 -32.81 -37.29
N ARG A 164 18.20 -33.20 -36.03
CA ARG A 164 18.03 -34.64 -35.68
C ARG A 164 16.72 -35.20 -36.20
N ASN A 165 15.63 -34.45 -36.23
CA ASN A 165 14.34 -34.89 -36.76
C ASN A 165 14.38 -35.04 -38.31
N ASN A 166 15.13 -34.22 -39.04
CA ASN A 166 15.28 -34.37 -40.48
C ASN A 166 16.06 -35.61 -40.83
N HIS A 167 17.16 -35.94 -40.10
CA HIS A 167 17.94 -37.15 -40.39
C HIS A 167 17.14 -38.43 -40.18
N ASN A 168 16.33 -38.50 -39.12
CA ASN A 168 15.49 -39.69 -38.86
C ASN A 168 14.38 -39.87 -39.90
N ASN A 169 13.89 -38.81 -40.55
CA ASN A 169 12.88 -38.91 -41.59
C ASN A 169 13.49 -39.41 -42.92
N GLU A 170 14.75 -39.14 -43.20
CA GLU A 170 15.43 -39.62 -44.40
C GLU A 170 15.78 -41.12 -44.31
N GLU A 171 16.14 -41.63 -43.09
CA GLU A 171 16.40 -43.06 -42.89
C GLU A 171 15.13 -43.95 -42.91
N THR A 172 13.94 -43.38 -42.73
CA THR A 172 12.66 -44.12 -42.73
C THR A 172 12.06 -44.29 -44.14
N GLN A 173 12.62 -43.61 -45.17
CA GLN A 173 12.15 -43.64 -46.53
C GLN A 173 13.00 -44.49 -47.48
N GLN A 174 13.99 -45.22 -46.99
CA GLN A 174 14.78 -46.24 -47.70
C GLN A 174 14.35 -47.66 -47.29
#